data_07233edacd1588388724d844b07e45b5
#
_entry.id   07233edacd1588388724d844b07e45b5
#
_cell.length_a   1.000
_cell.length_b   1.000
_cell.length_c   1.000
_cell.angle_alpha   90.00
_cell.angle_beta   90.00
_cell.angle_gamma   90.00
#
_symmetry.space_group_name_H-M   'P 1'
#
loop_
_entity.id
_entity.type
_entity.pdbx_description
1 polymer ?
#
loop_
_entity_poly.entity_id
_entity_poly.type
_entity_poly.pdbx_seq_one_letter_code
_entity_poly.pdbx_strand_id
1 'polypeptide(L)'
;MKAWRMFLLSFGVALLFPNFLFAQERKDFQSVWEKVREHSPTLLSKSLEMEAAKSASFRAGLHWLPRIYSDIRTYNTDDPTLNFAGKLGQRSATQSDFSTYSVRSNPGNYLDSNNQPYQNLNSNTSNLLAKDTLNHPGANTYSRGTLGLEITLYEGGYRSTLKKVKEKEWEASRSENEYIKRTIFQQTAIAYQASLVYSGSIKERKRILEELDSFLRSYRLDSTANPVGHSGYLALKSLRLRLLSEQKEVELLKKESIETLRILSGNSLESFEPQESPFMRFLEDYMPIPSSRVSGNTPLSKTYKIQSEIGRERAKMEKSKFLPKAGVYTEAYAYAGDRNFASSYNAGVYLQMNLLNPTDIGSKKEADILADAAATRADEISAKENSNFIMLLERERTLSENRTNSLDSFRIQFEQLKLSQTLFKRGNIPAAQLAESFSRTADALKAMDGSTLEYLRTRAELTLYAEENHERSE
;
A
#
# COMPACT_ATOMS: atom_id res chain seq x y z
N MET A 1 -11.84 53.92 -43.72
CA MET A 1 -11.00 54.14 -44.90
C MET A 1 -10.11 52.91 -45.09
N LYS A 2 -10.19 52.34 -46.30
CA LYS A 2 -9.28 51.42 -46.99
C LYS A 2 -9.03 50.09 -46.27
N ALA A 3 -9.67 48.92 -46.50
CA ALA A 3 -9.71 48.16 -47.77
C ALA A 3 -8.26 47.86 -48.29
N TRP A 4 -7.86 46.57 -48.16
CA TRP A 4 -7.27 45.86 -49.29
C TRP A 4 -7.41 44.33 -49.16
N ARG A 5 -7.77 43.79 -50.27
CA ARG A 5 -8.23 42.51 -50.74
C ARG A 5 -7.05 41.53 -50.98
N MET A 6 -7.41 40.23 -50.78
CA MET A 6 -7.08 39.08 -51.65
C MET A 6 -5.62 38.70 -51.87
N PHE A 7 -5.24 37.47 -51.54
CA PHE A 7 -4.99 36.43 -52.54
C PHE A 7 -5.10 35.03 -51.96
N LEU A 8 -6.00 34.23 -52.52
CA LEU A 8 -6.09 32.78 -52.38
C LEU A 8 -4.91 32.14 -53.11
N LEU A 9 -4.16 31.27 -52.43
CA LEU A 9 -3.37 30.24 -53.09
C LEU A 9 -3.54 28.96 -52.27
N SER A 10 -4.38 28.11 -52.76
CA SER A 10 -4.54 26.72 -52.41
C SER A 10 -3.27 25.94 -52.72
N PHE A 11 -2.48 25.60 -51.67
CA PHE A 11 -1.45 24.58 -51.79
C PHE A 11 -1.95 23.34 -51.01
N GLY A 12 -2.50 22.39 -51.74
CA GLY A 12 -2.79 21.06 -51.25
C GLY A 12 -1.51 20.35 -50.84
N VAL A 13 -1.16 20.41 -49.57
CA VAL A 13 -0.19 19.50 -48.97
C VAL A 13 -0.93 18.21 -48.61
N ALA A 14 -0.85 17.24 -49.50
CA ALA A 14 -1.16 15.86 -49.15
C ALA A 14 -0.17 15.43 -48.06
N LEU A 15 -0.61 15.48 -46.81
CA LEU A 15 0.06 14.83 -45.69
C LEU A 15 0.02 13.30 -45.92
N LEU A 16 1.05 12.80 -46.56
CA LEU A 16 1.46 11.41 -46.44
C LEU A 16 1.79 11.16 -44.96
N PHE A 17 0.79 10.71 -44.23
CA PHE A 17 1.04 10.02 -42.96
C PHE A 17 1.77 8.73 -43.31
N PRO A 18 3.05 8.56 -43.01
CA PRO A 18 3.62 7.26 -43.04
C PRO A 18 2.86 6.46 -42.00
N ASN A 19 2.18 5.42 -42.40
CA ASN A 19 1.78 4.36 -41.50
C ASN A 19 3.07 3.83 -40.87
N PHE A 20 3.45 4.43 -39.74
CA PHE A 20 4.39 3.79 -38.83
C PHE A 20 3.68 2.52 -38.35
N LEU A 21 3.87 1.43 -39.06
CA LEU A 21 3.83 0.12 -38.46
C LEU A 21 4.85 0.16 -37.34
N PHE A 22 4.37 0.45 -36.12
CA PHE A 22 5.17 0.25 -34.92
C PHE A 22 5.50 -1.24 -34.92
N ALA A 23 6.71 -1.57 -35.36
CA ALA A 23 7.26 -2.91 -35.14
C ALA A 23 7.22 -3.09 -33.63
N GLN A 24 6.40 -4.04 -33.19
CA GLN A 24 6.28 -4.38 -31.77
C GLN A 24 7.67 -4.77 -31.27
N GLU A 25 8.23 -3.98 -30.37
CA GLU A 25 9.56 -4.20 -29.81
C GLU A 25 9.56 -5.50 -29.00
N ARG A 26 10.45 -6.43 -29.39
CA ARG A 26 10.61 -7.67 -28.59
C ARG A 26 11.48 -7.37 -27.39
N LYS A 27 10.96 -7.68 -26.20
CA LYS A 27 11.68 -7.47 -24.92
C LYS A 27 11.92 -8.81 -24.24
N ASP A 28 13.13 -8.98 -23.74
CA ASP A 28 13.47 -10.09 -22.87
C ASP A 28 12.84 -9.89 -21.47
N PHE A 29 12.83 -10.94 -20.67
CA PHE A 29 12.22 -10.91 -19.34
C PHE A 29 12.90 -9.90 -18.42
N GLN A 30 14.22 -9.77 -18.49
CA GLN A 30 14.99 -8.87 -17.64
C GLN A 30 14.54 -7.40 -17.85
N SER A 31 14.46 -6.98 -19.13
CA SER A 31 13.98 -5.63 -19.49
C SER A 31 12.53 -5.37 -19.04
N VAL A 32 11.67 -6.39 -19.13
CA VAL A 32 10.28 -6.29 -18.66
C VAL A 32 10.24 -6.16 -17.14
N TRP A 33 11.01 -6.97 -16.42
CA TRP A 33 11.09 -6.92 -14.97
C TRP A 33 11.64 -5.57 -14.46
N GLU A 34 12.67 -5.01 -15.10
CA GLU A 34 13.19 -3.69 -14.77
C GLU A 34 12.13 -2.60 -14.89
N LYS A 35 11.34 -2.63 -15.97
CA LYS A 35 10.21 -1.70 -16.15
C LYS A 35 9.13 -1.87 -15.08
N VAL A 36 8.80 -3.11 -14.72
CA VAL A 36 7.86 -3.38 -13.62
C VAL A 36 8.43 -2.88 -12.29
N ARG A 37 9.70 -3.15 -12.00
CA ARG A 37 10.36 -2.72 -10.77
C ARG A 37 10.38 -1.20 -10.61
N GLU A 38 10.60 -0.47 -11.69
CA GLU A 38 10.68 0.99 -11.69
C GLU A 38 9.31 1.68 -11.65
N HIS A 39 8.29 1.12 -12.30
CA HIS A 39 7.04 1.81 -12.57
C HIS A 39 5.80 1.14 -11.93
N SER A 40 5.96 0.02 -11.24
CA SER A 40 4.81 -0.65 -10.61
C SER A 40 4.17 0.21 -9.53
N PRO A 41 2.87 0.57 -9.66
CA PRO A 41 2.18 1.36 -8.65
C PRO A 41 2.18 0.69 -7.28
N THR A 42 2.09 -0.65 -7.25
CA THR A 42 2.11 -1.43 -6.01
C THR A 42 3.47 -1.36 -5.32
N LEU A 43 4.58 -1.50 -6.06
CA LEU A 43 5.93 -1.39 -5.50
C LEU A 43 6.22 0.03 -5.03
N LEU A 44 5.81 1.04 -5.81
CA LEU A 44 5.96 2.44 -5.44
C LEU A 44 5.18 2.76 -4.16
N SER A 45 3.91 2.34 -4.06
CA SER A 45 3.10 2.55 -2.85
C SER A 45 3.77 1.94 -1.62
N LYS A 46 4.26 0.69 -1.72
CA LYS A 46 4.91 0.01 -0.59
C LYS A 46 6.25 0.62 -0.22
N SER A 47 7.00 1.14 -1.17
CA SER A 47 8.25 1.86 -0.88
C SER A 47 7.97 3.18 -0.14
N LEU A 48 6.93 3.92 -0.52
CA LEU A 48 6.50 5.14 0.17
C LEU A 48 5.99 4.85 1.59
N GLU A 49 5.23 3.76 1.79
CA GLU A 49 4.82 3.30 3.12
C GLU A 49 6.03 2.97 4.02
N MET A 50 7.04 2.32 3.46
CA MET A 50 8.30 2.01 4.16
C MET A 50 9.07 3.29 4.53
N GLU A 51 9.14 4.29 3.64
CA GLU A 51 9.76 5.58 3.93
C GLU A 51 8.98 6.36 4.99
N ALA A 52 7.65 6.30 4.96
CA ALA A 52 6.80 6.89 5.99
C ALA A 52 7.05 6.24 7.36
N ALA A 53 7.15 4.91 7.44
CA ALA A 53 7.49 4.18 8.65
C ALA A 53 8.90 4.52 9.16
N LYS A 54 9.89 4.66 8.27
CA LYS A 54 11.24 5.14 8.58
C LYS A 54 11.23 6.53 9.20
N SER A 55 10.47 7.45 8.58
CA SER A 55 10.32 8.82 9.09
C SER A 55 9.63 8.85 10.46
N ALA A 56 8.64 7.97 10.69
CA ALA A 56 7.97 7.83 11.98
C ALA A 56 8.93 7.28 13.06
N SER A 57 9.79 6.32 12.72
CA SER A 57 10.83 5.78 13.59
C SER A 57 11.86 6.86 13.96
N PHE A 58 12.34 7.62 12.98
CA PHE A 58 13.25 8.75 13.21
C PHE A 58 12.62 9.78 14.16
N ARG A 59 11.37 10.21 13.89
CA ARG A 59 10.64 11.16 14.73
C ARG A 59 10.46 10.65 16.15
N ALA A 60 10.17 9.36 16.34
CA ALA A 60 10.07 8.76 17.65
C ALA A 60 11.41 8.77 18.41
N GLY A 61 12.53 8.75 17.70
CA GLY A 61 13.87 8.91 18.27
C GLY A 61 14.15 10.31 18.84
N LEU A 62 13.40 11.33 18.40
CA LEU A 62 13.55 12.73 18.85
C LEU A 62 12.80 13.03 20.16
N HIS A 63 12.32 12.02 20.85
CA HIS A 63 11.48 12.15 22.06
C HIS A 63 12.15 12.87 23.24
N TRP A 64 13.45 13.01 23.24
CA TRP A 64 14.24 13.74 24.26
C TRP A 64 14.31 15.25 24.00
N LEU A 65 13.92 15.71 22.79
CA LEU A 65 13.92 17.14 22.48
C LEU A 65 12.83 17.87 23.28
N PRO A 66 13.10 19.12 23.67
CA PRO A 66 12.10 19.95 24.34
C PRO A 66 10.93 20.26 23.39
N ARG A 67 9.75 20.35 23.98
CA ARG A 67 8.58 20.92 23.32
C ARG A 67 8.63 22.43 23.49
N ILE A 68 8.67 23.16 22.40
CA ILE A 68 8.56 24.61 22.38
C ILE A 68 7.17 24.93 21.84
N TYR A 69 6.47 25.85 22.53
CA TYR A 69 5.15 26.28 22.11
C TYR A 69 4.95 27.78 22.36
N SER A 70 4.08 28.40 21.60
CA SER A 70 3.64 29.77 21.76
C SER A 70 2.11 29.81 21.77
N ASP A 71 1.56 30.59 22.67
CA ASP A 71 0.11 30.85 22.78
C ASP A 71 -0.09 32.37 22.90
N ILE A 72 -0.94 32.94 22.09
CA ILE A 72 -1.31 34.36 22.15
C ILE A 72 -2.82 34.44 22.29
N ARG A 73 -3.28 35.08 23.36
CA ARG A 73 -4.71 35.30 23.61
C ARG A 73 -4.98 36.77 23.82
N THR A 74 -5.92 37.30 23.06
CA THR A 74 -6.49 38.62 23.28
C THR A 74 -7.97 38.44 23.64
N TYR A 75 -8.38 39.08 24.75
CA TYR A 75 -9.74 38.97 25.22
C TYR A 75 -10.23 40.33 25.74
N ASN A 76 -11.51 40.60 25.57
CA ASN A 76 -12.20 41.69 26.16
C ASN A 76 -13.11 41.13 27.25
N THR A 77 -13.03 41.70 28.46
CA THR A 77 -13.77 41.15 29.61
C THR A 77 -14.18 42.24 30.59
N ASP A 78 -15.34 42.06 31.17
CA ASP A 78 -15.85 42.76 32.34
C ASP A 78 -15.83 41.88 33.61
N ASP A 79 -15.39 40.62 33.49
CA ASP A 79 -15.20 39.72 34.61
C ASP A 79 -14.16 40.32 35.59
N PRO A 80 -14.53 40.49 36.87
CA PRO A 80 -13.62 41.07 37.84
C PRO A 80 -12.31 40.33 38.01
N THR A 81 -12.34 38.98 38.00
CA THR A 81 -11.14 38.12 38.17
C THR A 81 -10.18 38.27 37.03
N LEU A 82 -10.68 38.16 35.79
CA LEU A 82 -9.87 38.28 34.59
C LEU A 82 -9.32 39.69 34.39
N ASN A 83 -10.13 40.70 34.72
CA ASN A 83 -9.75 42.11 34.64
C ASN A 83 -8.63 42.41 35.63
N PHE A 84 -8.78 41.95 36.87
CA PHE A 84 -7.76 42.10 37.90
C PHE A 84 -6.46 41.37 37.56
N ALA A 85 -6.57 40.11 37.10
CA ALA A 85 -5.42 39.35 36.63
C ALA A 85 -4.70 40.02 35.44
N GLY A 86 -5.44 40.62 34.51
CA GLY A 86 -4.90 41.41 33.40
C GLY A 86 -4.10 42.63 33.87
N LYS A 87 -4.64 43.39 34.81
CA LYS A 87 -3.96 44.56 35.41
C LYS A 87 -2.70 44.17 36.19
N LEU A 88 -2.76 43.10 36.99
CA LEU A 88 -1.59 42.57 37.70
C LEU A 88 -0.53 42.06 36.71
N GLY A 89 -0.93 41.34 35.69
CA GLY A 89 -0.01 40.83 34.66
C GLY A 89 0.74 41.97 33.96
N GLN A 90 0.07 43.09 33.67
CA GLN A 90 0.66 44.31 33.11
C GLN A 90 1.48 45.11 34.17
N ARG A 91 1.53 44.69 35.40
CA ARG A 91 2.13 45.48 36.53
C ARG A 91 1.55 46.89 36.63
N SER A 92 0.27 47.06 36.34
CA SER A 92 -0.43 48.34 36.24
C SER A 92 -1.54 48.51 37.27
N ALA A 93 -1.70 47.58 38.21
CA ALA A 93 -2.67 47.65 39.25
C ALA A 93 -2.33 48.79 40.22
N THR A 94 -3.29 49.65 40.50
CA THR A 94 -3.18 50.79 41.43
C THR A 94 -4.12 50.61 42.61
N GLN A 95 -3.93 51.40 43.70
CA GLN A 95 -4.79 51.34 44.88
C GLN A 95 -6.29 51.54 44.52
N SER A 96 -6.58 52.34 43.52
CA SER A 96 -7.96 52.59 43.09
C SER A 96 -8.60 51.33 42.45
N ASP A 97 -7.84 50.36 41.91
CA ASP A 97 -8.38 49.13 41.36
C ASP A 97 -8.91 48.16 42.42
N PHE A 98 -8.48 48.34 43.70
CA PHE A 98 -8.92 47.58 44.87
C PHE A 98 -10.10 48.22 45.58
N SER A 99 -10.62 49.34 45.12
CA SER A 99 -11.69 50.03 45.81
C SER A 99 -13.01 49.33 45.66
N THR A 100 -13.69 49.19 46.80
CA THR A 100 -15.09 48.72 46.87
C THR A 100 -15.99 49.87 47.33
N TYR A 101 -17.23 49.81 46.94
CA TYR A 101 -18.23 50.86 47.27
C TYR A 101 -18.32 51.08 48.77
N SER A 102 -18.35 50.01 49.54
CA SER A 102 -18.50 50.07 51.02
C SER A 102 -17.37 50.74 51.73
N VAL A 103 -16.15 50.69 51.21
CA VAL A 103 -14.94 51.25 51.83
C VAL A 103 -14.81 52.76 51.59
N ARG A 104 -15.25 53.25 50.42
CA ARG A 104 -15.08 54.61 49.96
C ARG A 104 -16.33 55.50 50.12
N SER A 105 -17.47 54.91 50.27
CA SER A 105 -18.75 55.65 50.36
C SER A 105 -19.11 56.02 51.82
N ASN A 106 -18.41 55.49 52.80
CA ASN A 106 -18.67 55.86 54.23
C ASN A 106 -17.94 57.13 54.59
N PRO A 107 -18.63 58.25 54.74
CA PRO A 107 -18.00 59.53 55.14
C PRO A 107 -17.23 59.49 56.48
N GLY A 108 -17.64 58.61 57.37
CA GLY A 108 -16.98 58.42 58.68
C GLY A 108 -15.54 57.82 58.60
N ASN A 109 -15.13 57.31 57.43
CA ASN A 109 -13.76 56.87 57.21
C ASN A 109 -12.77 58.01 56.89
N TYR A 110 -13.28 59.22 56.73
CA TYR A 110 -12.47 60.41 56.44
C TYR A 110 -12.55 61.41 57.58
N LEU A 111 -11.45 61.98 57.98
CA LEU A 111 -11.36 62.95 59.02
C LEU A 111 -11.10 64.33 58.45
N ASP A 112 -11.74 65.34 59.05
CA ASP A 112 -11.49 66.76 58.77
C ASP A 112 -10.23 67.28 59.46
N SER A 113 -9.91 68.59 59.31
CA SER A 113 -8.73 69.20 59.89
C SER A 113 -8.80 69.22 61.41
N ASN A 114 -9.95 68.95 62.04
CA ASN A 114 -10.16 68.88 63.51
C ASN A 114 -10.20 67.42 63.99
N ASN A 115 -9.80 66.46 63.12
CA ASN A 115 -9.81 65.04 63.41
C ASN A 115 -11.19 64.47 63.70
N GLN A 116 -12.25 65.09 63.06
CA GLN A 116 -13.63 64.65 63.17
C GLN A 116 -14.02 64.01 61.86
N PRO A 117 -14.82 62.91 61.86
CA PRO A 117 -15.35 62.29 60.64
C PRO A 117 -16.16 63.26 59.80
N TYR A 118 -15.92 63.32 58.49
CA TYR A 118 -16.77 64.07 57.56
C TYR A 118 -18.20 63.60 57.64
N GLN A 119 -19.11 64.47 58.01
CA GLN A 119 -20.54 64.15 58.20
C GLN A 119 -21.32 64.31 56.88
N ASN A 120 -20.85 65.13 55.93
CA ASN A 120 -21.48 65.44 54.70
C ASN A 120 -20.46 65.53 53.53
N LEU A 121 -20.34 64.53 52.76
CA LEU A 121 -19.73 64.61 51.41
C LEU A 121 -20.81 64.99 50.39
N ASN A 122 -20.53 65.98 49.55
CA ASN A 122 -21.49 66.22 48.44
C ASN A 122 -21.58 65.00 47.56
N SER A 123 -22.76 64.77 46.88
CA SER A 123 -23.07 63.58 46.13
C SER A 123 -22.06 63.31 45.01
N ASN A 124 -21.53 64.37 44.38
CA ASN A 124 -20.53 64.22 43.35
C ASN A 124 -19.18 63.68 43.85
N THR A 125 -18.71 64.19 45.04
CA THR A 125 -17.48 63.72 45.69
C THR A 125 -17.67 62.32 46.25
N SER A 126 -18.80 62.02 46.81
CA SER A 126 -19.16 60.69 47.28
C SER A 126 -19.21 59.66 46.13
N ASN A 127 -19.82 60.01 45.02
CA ASN A 127 -19.87 59.11 43.85
C ASN A 127 -18.49 58.89 43.21
N LEU A 128 -17.60 59.93 43.22
CA LEU A 128 -16.27 59.83 42.71
C LEU A 128 -15.36 58.92 43.57
N LEU A 129 -15.57 58.98 44.91
CA LEU A 129 -14.85 58.21 45.88
C LEU A 129 -15.41 56.79 46.10
N ALA A 130 -16.69 56.62 45.75
CA ALA A 130 -17.41 55.38 46.05
C ALA A 130 -17.51 54.43 44.86
N LYS A 131 -16.75 54.64 43.79
CA LYS A 131 -16.78 53.77 42.65
C LYS A 131 -16.21 52.37 43.01
N ASP A 132 -17.08 51.36 42.92
CA ASP A 132 -16.70 49.96 43.10
C ASP A 132 -15.99 49.45 41.83
N THR A 133 -14.69 49.68 41.76
CA THR A 133 -13.87 49.27 40.62
C THR A 133 -13.36 47.84 40.74
N LEU A 134 -13.42 47.23 41.90
CA LEU A 134 -13.04 45.84 42.11
C LEU A 134 -14.12 44.88 41.56
N ASN A 135 -15.37 45.09 41.96
CA ASN A 135 -16.45 44.21 41.56
C ASN A 135 -17.08 44.58 40.19
N HIS A 136 -16.93 45.86 39.80
CA HIS A 136 -17.47 46.41 38.54
C HIS A 136 -16.36 47.10 37.73
N PRO A 137 -15.37 46.38 37.24
CA PRO A 137 -14.18 46.98 36.58
C PRO A 137 -14.47 47.62 35.23
N GLY A 138 -15.65 47.34 34.62
CA GLY A 138 -15.94 47.68 33.24
C GLY A 138 -15.22 46.76 32.25
N ALA A 139 -15.59 46.83 30.99
CA ALA A 139 -14.99 46.03 29.92
C ALA A 139 -13.60 46.63 29.56
N ASN A 140 -12.58 45.78 29.60
CA ASN A 140 -11.20 46.12 29.21
C ASN A 140 -10.61 45.03 28.33
N THR A 141 -9.68 45.43 27.46
CA THR A 141 -9.01 44.50 26.53
C THR A 141 -7.61 44.18 27.05
N TYR A 142 -7.31 42.89 27.09
CA TYR A 142 -6.02 42.36 27.50
C TYR A 142 -5.48 41.39 26.45
N SER A 143 -4.17 41.39 26.25
CA SER A 143 -3.44 40.41 25.46
C SER A 143 -2.40 39.73 26.33
N ARG A 144 -2.32 38.42 26.23
CA ARG A 144 -1.30 37.59 26.86
C ARG A 144 -0.59 36.74 25.80
N GLY A 145 0.70 36.95 25.63
CA GLY A 145 1.59 36.05 24.90
C GLY A 145 2.32 35.13 25.85
N THR A 146 2.42 33.88 25.52
CA THR A 146 3.19 32.87 26.26
C THR A 146 4.16 32.18 25.29
N LEU A 147 5.43 32.10 25.64
CA LEU A 147 6.44 31.27 25.02
C LEU A 147 6.90 30.24 26.05
N GLY A 148 6.60 28.97 25.79
CA GLY A 148 6.90 27.89 26.73
C GLY A 148 7.90 26.88 26.15
N LEU A 149 8.70 26.33 27.05
CA LEU A 149 9.60 25.20 26.80
C LEU A 149 9.35 24.15 27.88
N GLU A 150 9.09 22.92 27.43
CA GLU A 150 8.81 21.78 28.31
C GLU A 150 9.71 20.61 27.93
N ILE A 151 10.37 20.01 28.92
CA ILE A 151 11.19 18.80 28.75
C ILE A 151 10.63 17.73 29.69
N THR A 152 10.09 16.69 29.10
CA THR A 152 9.67 15.50 29.84
C THR A 152 10.89 14.63 30.10
N LEU A 153 11.31 14.51 31.36
CA LEU A 153 12.48 13.73 31.76
C LEU A 153 12.14 12.23 31.92
N TYR A 154 10.95 11.96 32.41
CA TYR A 154 10.45 10.59 32.62
C TYR A 154 8.94 10.51 32.36
N GLU A 155 8.51 9.47 31.65
CA GLU A 155 7.11 9.22 31.31
C GLU A 155 6.78 7.72 31.42
N GLY A 156 7.19 7.10 32.51
CA GLY A 156 6.93 5.68 32.76
C GLY A 156 7.55 4.72 31.72
N GLY A 157 8.53 5.19 30.93
CA GLY A 157 9.10 4.43 29.83
C GLY A 157 8.29 4.49 28.53
N TYR A 158 7.18 5.26 28.47
CA TYR A 158 6.31 5.36 27.30
C TYR A 158 7.09 5.73 26.02
N ARG A 159 7.85 6.82 26.06
CA ARG A 159 8.55 7.34 24.85
C ARG A 159 9.64 6.40 24.36
N SER A 160 10.39 5.78 25.25
CA SER A 160 11.43 4.80 24.90
C SER A 160 10.82 3.53 24.28
N THR A 161 9.67 3.09 24.80
CA THR A 161 8.93 1.96 24.24
C THR A 161 8.26 2.31 22.91
N LEU A 162 7.70 3.54 22.78
CA LEU A 162 7.17 4.04 21.51
C LEU A 162 8.25 4.06 20.42
N LYS A 163 9.47 4.50 20.76
CA LYS A 163 10.60 4.43 19.83
C LYS A 163 10.82 3.00 19.33
N LYS A 164 10.89 2.01 20.24
CA LYS A 164 11.05 0.59 19.88
C LYS A 164 9.91 0.08 19.02
N VAL A 165 8.67 0.45 19.33
CA VAL A 165 7.50 0.11 18.50
C VAL A 165 7.69 0.65 17.08
N LYS A 166 8.08 1.93 16.92
CA LYS A 166 8.26 2.55 15.61
C LYS A 166 9.44 1.98 14.83
N GLU A 167 10.52 1.61 15.50
CA GLU A 167 11.65 0.88 14.90
C GLU A 167 11.21 -0.49 14.36
N LYS A 168 10.41 -1.22 15.15
CA LYS A 168 9.84 -2.51 14.74
C LYS A 168 8.80 -2.38 13.63
N GLU A 169 7.95 -1.35 13.64
CA GLU A 169 7.00 -1.06 12.56
C GLU A 169 7.73 -0.78 11.23
N TRP A 170 8.86 -0.07 11.27
CA TRP A 170 9.71 0.12 10.09
C TRP A 170 10.35 -1.20 9.62
N GLU A 171 10.86 -2.03 10.53
CA GLU A 171 11.41 -3.35 10.20
C GLU A 171 10.34 -4.27 9.57
N ALA A 172 9.11 -4.27 10.11
CA ALA A 172 7.98 -5.00 9.55
C ALA A 172 7.62 -4.52 8.14
N SER A 173 7.55 -3.20 7.95
CA SER A 173 7.26 -2.59 6.63
C SER A 173 8.33 -2.92 5.60
N ARG A 174 9.61 -2.99 5.99
CA ARG A 174 10.71 -3.44 5.12
C ARG A 174 10.53 -4.90 4.70
N SER A 175 10.18 -5.78 5.64
CA SER A 175 9.96 -7.19 5.36
C SER A 175 8.72 -7.41 4.47
N GLU A 176 7.66 -6.65 4.71
CA GLU A 176 6.45 -6.66 3.87
C GLU A 176 6.74 -6.18 2.44
N ASN A 177 7.52 -5.11 2.28
CA ASN A 177 7.93 -4.61 0.97
C ASN A 177 8.71 -5.67 0.19
N GLU A 178 9.59 -6.41 0.84
CA GLU A 178 10.31 -7.52 0.22
C GLU A 178 9.38 -8.66 -0.20
N TYR A 179 8.40 -9.00 0.61
CA TYR A 179 7.37 -9.99 0.25
C TYR A 179 6.58 -9.56 -0.98
N ILE A 180 6.13 -8.30 -1.03
CA ILE A 180 5.37 -7.75 -2.16
C ILE A 180 6.24 -7.72 -3.43
N LYS A 181 7.52 -7.35 -3.33
CA LYS A 181 8.46 -7.36 -4.44
C LYS A 181 8.59 -8.76 -5.06
N ARG A 182 8.73 -9.80 -4.22
CA ARG A 182 8.76 -11.21 -4.67
C ARG A 182 7.44 -11.62 -5.32
N THR A 183 6.30 -11.21 -4.77
CA THR A 183 4.98 -11.50 -5.33
C THR A 183 4.79 -10.86 -6.71
N ILE A 184 5.20 -9.59 -6.88
CA ILE A 184 5.14 -8.90 -8.17
C ILE A 184 6.11 -9.54 -9.19
N PHE A 185 7.31 -9.94 -8.75
CA PHE A 185 8.25 -10.70 -9.60
C PHE A 185 7.62 -12.01 -10.09
N GLN A 186 7.04 -12.79 -9.18
CA GLN A 186 6.33 -14.03 -9.48
C GLN A 186 5.21 -13.80 -10.52
N GLN A 187 4.36 -12.80 -10.31
CA GLN A 187 3.27 -12.48 -11.22
C GLN A 187 3.78 -12.06 -12.60
N THR A 188 4.85 -11.25 -12.64
CA THR A 188 5.49 -10.82 -13.88
C THR A 188 6.05 -12.00 -14.65
N ALA A 189 6.75 -12.90 -13.97
CA ALA A 189 7.37 -14.06 -14.58
C ALA A 189 6.33 -15.07 -15.11
N ILE A 190 5.23 -15.30 -14.37
CA ILE A 190 4.11 -16.11 -14.81
C ILE A 190 3.48 -15.50 -16.06
N ALA A 191 3.13 -14.21 -16.04
CA ALA A 191 2.46 -13.56 -17.16
C ALA A 191 3.35 -13.53 -18.42
N TYR A 192 4.64 -13.26 -18.26
CA TYR A 192 5.60 -13.28 -19.35
C TYR A 192 5.69 -14.65 -20.00
N GLN A 193 5.98 -15.70 -19.24
CA GLN A 193 6.20 -17.04 -19.77
C GLN A 193 4.89 -17.69 -20.25
N ALA A 194 3.76 -17.42 -19.58
CA ALA A 194 2.45 -17.89 -20.05
C ALA A 194 2.11 -17.32 -21.43
N SER A 195 2.43 -16.05 -21.70
CA SER A 195 2.19 -15.45 -23.02
C SER A 195 2.99 -16.15 -24.14
N LEU A 196 4.19 -16.65 -23.84
CA LEU A 196 5.01 -17.45 -24.77
C LEU A 196 4.43 -18.85 -24.96
N VAL A 197 3.97 -19.52 -23.90
CA VAL A 197 3.27 -20.81 -23.97
C VAL A 197 2.03 -20.69 -24.84
N TYR A 198 1.19 -19.66 -24.62
CA TYR A 198 0.02 -19.41 -25.45
C TYR A 198 0.39 -19.08 -26.89
N SER A 199 1.48 -18.37 -27.15
CA SER A 199 1.97 -18.10 -28.50
C SER A 199 2.33 -19.41 -29.26
N GLY A 200 3.01 -20.34 -28.58
CA GLY A 200 3.32 -21.66 -29.08
C GLY A 200 2.04 -22.48 -29.36
N SER A 201 1.11 -22.48 -28.43
CA SER A 201 -0.18 -23.16 -28.53
C SER A 201 -1.02 -22.65 -29.72
N ILE A 202 -1.09 -21.33 -29.93
CA ILE A 202 -1.77 -20.72 -31.07
C ILE A 202 -1.15 -21.20 -32.38
N LYS A 203 0.17 -21.26 -32.47
CA LYS A 203 0.89 -21.72 -33.65
C LYS A 203 0.57 -23.18 -33.98
N GLU A 204 0.58 -24.09 -33.00
CA GLU A 204 0.27 -25.49 -33.19
C GLU A 204 -1.22 -25.71 -33.53
N ARG A 205 -2.15 -24.99 -32.86
CA ARG A 205 -3.59 -25.03 -33.18
C ARG A 205 -3.87 -24.57 -34.60
N LYS A 206 -3.23 -23.49 -35.03
CA LYS A 206 -3.33 -22.99 -36.39
C LYS A 206 -2.88 -24.03 -37.41
N ARG A 207 -1.78 -24.71 -37.11
CA ARG A 207 -1.27 -25.82 -37.96
C ARG A 207 -2.28 -26.96 -38.07
N ILE A 208 -2.85 -27.41 -36.94
CA ILE A 208 -3.89 -28.46 -36.93
C ILE A 208 -5.12 -28.03 -37.73
N LEU A 209 -5.57 -26.78 -37.61
CA LEU A 209 -6.69 -26.22 -38.34
C LEU A 209 -6.41 -26.15 -39.86
N GLU A 210 -5.23 -25.72 -40.26
CA GLU A 210 -4.84 -25.66 -41.69
C GLU A 210 -4.84 -27.05 -42.32
N GLU A 211 -4.33 -28.08 -41.63
CA GLU A 211 -4.40 -29.46 -42.06
C GLU A 211 -5.85 -29.95 -42.16
N LEU A 212 -6.69 -29.69 -41.15
CA LEU A 212 -8.12 -30.06 -41.18
C LEU A 212 -8.87 -29.35 -42.30
N ASP A 213 -8.62 -28.08 -42.56
CA ASP A 213 -9.21 -27.31 -43.64
C ASP A 213 -8.81 -27.86 -45.03
N SER A 214 -7.56 -28.34 -45.15
CA SER A 214 -7.10 -29.02 -46.36
C SER A 214 -7.90 -30.29 -46.63
N PHE A 215 -8.19 -31.09 -45.58
CA PHE A 215 -9.03 -32.27 -45.71
C PHE A 215 -10.48 -31.94 -46.07
N LEU A 216 -11.08 -30.94 -45.40
CA LEU A 216 -12.45 -30.51 -45.68
C LEU A 216 -12.64 -30.01 -47.12
N ARG A 217 -11.63 -29.32 -47.69
CA ARG A 217 -11.67 -28.86 -49.09
C ARG A 217 -11.52 -29.99 -50.09
N SER A 218 -10.74 -31.01 -49.76
CA SER A 218 -10.52 -32.17 -50.64
C SER A 218 -11.61 -33.25 -50.51
N TYR A 219 -12.48 -33.13 -49.51
CA TYR A 219 -13.52 -34.13 -49.21
C TYR A 219 -14.64 -34.05 -50.26
N ARG A 220 -14.67 -35.00 -51.20
CA ARG A 220 -15.73 -35.13 -52.19
C ARG A 220 -16.81 -36.03 -51.64
N LEU A 221 -17.99 -35.49 -51.43
CA LEU A 221 -19.22 -36.26 -51.22
C LEU A 221 -19.74 -36.65 -52.58
N ASP A 222 -19.44 -37.87 -53.03
CA ASP A 222 -19.92 -38.38 -54.33
C ASP A 222 -21.43 -38.58 -54.34
N SER A 223 -22.09 -38.59 -53.15
CA SER A 223 -23.55 -38.65 -53.03
C SER A 223 -23.96 -38.44 -51.61
N THR A 224 -25.03 -37.67 -51.36
CA THR A 224 -25.79 -37.63 -50.13
C THR A 224 -26.39 -38.98 -49.72
N ALA A 225 -26.37 -39.93 -50.63
CA ALA A 225 -26.81 -41.34 -50.46
C ALA A 225 -25.79 -42.19 -49.67
N ASN A 226 -24.56 -41.63 -49.28
CA ASN A 226 -23.61 -42.33 -48.42
C ASN A 226 -23.68 -41.78 -47.00
N PRO A 227 -24.51 -42.37 -46.11
CA PRO A 227 -24.67 -41.84 -44.73
C PRO A 227 -23.38 -41.85 -43.93
N VAL A 228 -22.49 -42.83 -44.16
CA VAL A 228 -21.21 -42.96 -43.43
C VAL A 228 -20.24 -41.84 -43.84
N GLY A 229 -20.14 -41.55 -45.14
CA GLY A 229 -19.32 -40.43 -45.61
C GLY A 229 -19.85 -39.09 -45.18
N HIS A 230 -21.16 -38.88 -45.19
CA HIS A 230 -21.79 -37.65 -44.74
C HIS A 230 -21.60 -37.43 -43.23
N SER A 231 -21.76 -38.47 -42.41
CA SER A 231 -21.50 -38.42 -40.95
C SER A 231 -20.05 -38.02 -40.65
N GLY A 232 -19.09 -38.63 -41.36
CA GLY A 232 -17.67 -38.25 -41.21
C GLY A 232 -17.36 -36.80 -41.57
N TYR A 233 -17.99 -36.29 -42.67
CA TYR A 233 -17.86 -34.88 -43.03
C TYR A 233 -18.41 -33.94 -41.95
N LEU A 234 -19.58 -34.24 -41.38
CA LEU A 234 -20.17 -33.47 -40.31
C LEU A 234 -19.29 -33.50 -39.05
N ALA A 235 -18.68 -34.65 -38.71
CA ALA A 235 -17.74 -34.77 -37.59
C ALA A 235 -16.50 -33.87 -37.78
N LEU A 236 -15.88 -33.87 -38.96
CA LEU A 236 -14.76 -32.96 -39.27
C LEU A 236 -15.17 -31.48 -39.22
N LYS A 237 -16.35 -31.14 -39.73
CA LYS A 237 -16.88 -29.77 -39.70
C LYS A 237 -17.17 -29.30 -38.29
N SER A 238 -17.77 -30.16 -37.47
CA SER A 238 -18.02 -29.87 -36.03
C SER A 238 -16.72 -29.67 -35.30
N LEU A 239 -15.73 -30.54 -35.51
CA LEU A 239 -14.40 -30.43 -34.90
C LEU A 239 -13.71 -29.10 -35.28
N ARG A 240 -13.82 -28.70 -36.57
CA ARG A 240 -13.29 -27.41 -37.03
C ARG A 240 -13.84 -26.22 -36.23
N LEU A 241 -15.16 -26.21 -36.01
CA LEU A 241 -15.81 -25.14 -35.22
C LEU A 241 -15.33 -25.15 -33.78
N ARG A 242 -15.17 -26.33 -33.16
CA ARG A 242 -14.59 -26.47 -31.82
C ARG A 242 -13.17 -25.90 -31.76
N LEU A 243 -12.30 -26.28 -32.66
CA LEU A 243 -10.91 -25.84 -32.71
C LEU A 243 -10.78 -24.32 -32.95
N LEU A 244 -11.65 -23.73 -33.77
CA LEU A 244 -11.71 -22.28 -33.96
C LEU A 244 -12.12 -21.56 -32.66
N SER A 245 -13.06 -22.11 -31.88
CA SER A 245 -13.46 -21.56 -30.60
C SER A 245 -12.31 -21.63 -29.57
N GLU A 246 -11.66 -22.79 -29.47
CA GLU A 246 -10.51 -23.00 -28.58
C GLU A 246 -9.32 -22.10 -28.95
N GLN A 247 -9.08 -21.87 -30.25
CA GLN A 247 -8.04 -20.93 -30.67
C GLN A 247 -8.31 -19.52 -30.21
N LYS A 248 -9.56 -19.03 -30.36
CA LYS A 248 -9.94 -17.68 -29.86
C LYS A 248 -9.80 -17.55 -28.36
N GLU A 249 -10.11 -18.60 -27.61
CA GLU A 249 -9.92 -18.64 -26.16
C GLU A 249 -8.43 -18.47 -25.79
N VAL A 250 -7.53 -19.21 -26.44
CA VAL A 250 -6.09 -19.12 -26.20
C VAL A 250 -5.52 -17.75 -26.64
N GLU A 251 -6.05 -17.18 -27.74
CA GLU A 251 -5.68 -15.80 -28.14
C GLU A 251 -6.10 -14.75 -27.09
N LEU A 252 -7.26 -14.94 -26.44
CA LEU A 252 -7.70 -14.10 -25.34
C LEU A 252 -6.76 -14.24 -24.13
N LEU A 253 -6.44 -15.47 -23.71
CA LEU A 253 -5.53 -15.74 -22.60
C LEU A 253 -4.13 -15.15 -22.83
N LYS A 254 -3.63 -15.18 -24.07
CA LYS A 254 -2.39 -14.48 -24.45
C LYS A 254 -2.52 -12.98 -24.23
N LYS A 255 -3.61 -12.36 -24.68
CA LYS A 255 -3.86 -10.92 -24.51
C LYS A 255 -3.96 -10.55 -23.03
N GLU A 256 -4.67 -11.35 -22.24
CA GLU A 256 -4.78 -11.14 -20.78
C GLU A 256 -3.40 -11.20 -20.09
N SER A 257 -2.54 -12.12 -20.53
CA SER A 257 -1.17 -12.20 -19.98
C SER A 257 -0.35 -10.96 -20.29
N ILE A 258 -0.45 -10.43 -21.51
CA ILE A 258 0.24 -9.18 -21.91
C ILE A 258 -0.36 -7.97 -21.17
N GLU A 259 -1.68 -7.91 -21.02
CA GLU A 259 -2.36 -6.85 -20.28
C GLU A 259 -1.97 -6.87 -18.80
N THR A 260 -1.82 -8.05 -18.21
CA THR A 260 -1.29 -8.19 -16.84
C THR A 260 0.09 -7.55 -16.70
N LEU A 261 1.00 -7.79 -17.65
CA LEU A 261 2.32 -7.15 -17.67
C LEU A 261 2.23 -5.63 -17.81
N ARG A 262 1.30 -5.14 -18.62
CA ARG A 262 1.05 -3.71 -18.79
C ARG A 262 0.58 -3.06 -17.49
N ILE A 263 -0.35 -3.69 -16.80
CA ILE A 263 -0.86 -3.22 -15.51
C ILE A 263 0.25 -3.24 -14.45
N LEU A 264 1.00 -4.34 -14.34
CA LEU A 264 2.09 -4.48 -13.38
C LEU A 264 3.18 -3.42 -13.57
N SER A 265 3.43 -3.00 -14.82
CA SER A 265 4.40 -1.96 -15.16
C SER A 265 3.85 -0.53 -15.10
N GLY A 266 2.64 -0.32 -14.56
CA GLY A 266 2.01 0.99 -14.53
C GLY A 266 1.81 1.62 -15.91
N ASN A 267 1.49 0.79 -16.92
CA ASN A 267 1.35 1.15 -18.33
C ASN A 267 2.63 1.63 -19.04
N SER A 268 3.81 1.41 -18.45
CA SER A 268 5.09 1.76 -19.10
C SER A 268 5.46 0.84 -20.28
N LEU A 269 4.76 -0.29 -20.43
CA LEU A 269 4.89 -1.25 -21.53
C LEU A 269 3.69 -1.11 -22.49
N GLU A 270 3.73 -0.12 -23.39
CA GLU A 270 2.56 0.17 -24.24
C GLU A 270 2.34 -0.85 -25.38
N SER A 271 3.36 -1.24 -26.12
CA SER A 271 3.26 -2.27 -27.13
C SER A 271 4.56 -3.03 -27.27
N PHE A 272 4.60 -4.23 -26.75
CA PHE A 272 5.75 -5.11 -26.87
C PHE A 272 5.30 -6.55 -27.10
N GLU A 273 6.18 -7.37 -27.64
CA GLU A 273 6.05 -8.82 -27.64
C GLU A 273 7.14 -9.43 -26.77
N PRO A 274 6.81 -10.43 -25.92
CA PRO A 274 7.83 -11.18 -25.22
C PRO A 274 8.79 -11.87 -26.19
N GLN A 275 10.09 -11.75 -25.92
CA GLN A 275 11.11 -12.44 -26.68
C GLN A 275 11.04 -13.94 -26.39
N GLU A 276 11.10 -14.76 -27.44
CA GLU A 276 11.11 -16.22 -27.29
C GLU A 276 12.29 -16.67 -26.43
N SER A 277 11.98 -17.46 -25.39
CA SER A 277 12.96 -18.08 -24.49
C SER A 277 12.59 -19.55 -24.29
N PRO A 278 13.57 -20.47 -24.31
CA PRO A 278 13.32 -21.89 -24.00
C PRO A 278 12.74 -22.02 -22.58
N PHE A 279 11.60 -22.70 -22.48
CA PHE A 279 10.82 -22.78 -21.22
C PHE A 279 11.65 -23.26 -20.02
N MET A 280 12.42 -24.33 -20.15
CA MET A 280 13.22 -24.86 -19.03
C MET A 280 14.35 -23.91 -18.64
N ARG A 281 15.04 -23.30 -19.62
CA ARG A 281 16.08 -22.31 -19.35
C ARG A 281 15.54 -21.09 -18.59
N PHE A 282 14.37 -20.62 -18.98
CA PHE A 282 13.70 -19.52 -18.26
C PHE A 282 13.45 -19.88 -16.79
N LEU A 283 13.00 -21.11 -16.49
CA LEU A 283 12.79 -21.58 -15.12
C LEU A 283 14.10 -21.72 -14.33
N GLU A 284 15.16 -22.17 -14.97
CA GLU A 284 16.48 -22.29 -14.34
C GLU A 284 17.09 -20.92 -14.02
N ASP A 285 16.98 -19.97 -14.95
CA ASP A 285 17.54 -18.62 -14.82
C ASP A 285 16.77 -17.75 -13.82
N TYR A 286 15.43 -17.82 -13.81
CA TYR A 286 14.59 -16.88 -13.06
C TYR A 286 13.78 -17.51 -11.92
N MET A 287 13.59 -18.81 -11.92
CA MET A 287 12.80 -19.56 -10.92
C MET A 287 13.51 -20.82 -10.47
N PRO A 288 14.75 -20.74 -9.97
CA PRO A 288 15.47 -21.90 -9.48
C PRO A 288 14.74 -22.53 -8.30
N ILE A 289 14.87 -23.85 -8.14
CA ILE A 289 14.35 -24.55 -6.96
C ILE A 289 15.24 -24.16 -5.78
N PRO A 290 14.65 -23.68 -4.67
CA PRO A 290 15.45 -23.37 -3.47
C PRO A 290 16.20 -24.61 -2.98
N SER A 291 17.51 -24.46 -2.79
CA SER A 291 18.41 -25.58 -2.41
C SER A 291 18.37 -25.93 -0.94
N SER A 292 17.85 -25.04 -0.08
CA SER A 292 17.80 -25.22 1.36
C SER A 292 16.38 -25.11 1.91
N ARG A 293 16.13 -25.82 2.99
CA ARG A 293 14.91 -25.73 3.79
C ARG A 293 14.87 -24.34 4.42
N VAL A 294 14.16 -23.39 3.83
CA VAL A 294 13.91 -22.08 4.45
C VAL A 294 12.92 -22.28 5.60
N SER A 295 13.43 -22.77 6.71
CA SER A 295 12.65 -22.97 7.92
C SER A 295 12.27 -21.62 8.53
N GLY A 296 11.04 -21.17 8.28
CA GLY A 296 10.40 -20.09 9.03
C GLY A 296 11.00 -18.67 8.87
N ASN A 297 11.77 -18.41 7.80
CA ASN A 297 12.44 -17.14 7.56
C ASN A 297 12.01 -16.42 6.26
N THR A 298 10.83 -16.76 5.74
CA THR A 298 10.29 -16.01 4.61
C THR A 298 9.99 -14.57 5.03
N PRO A 299 10.00 -13.61 4.09
CA PRO A 299 9.63 -12.24 4.41
C PRO A 299 8.25 -12.12 5.05
N LEU A 300 7.27 -12.94 4.64
CA LEU A 300 5.94 -12.99 5.24
C LEU A 300 6.00 -13.45 6.71
N SER A 301 6.62 -14.59 6.97
CA SER A 301 6.79 -15.14 8.32
C SER A 301 7.53 -14.15 9.24
N LYS A 302 8.59 -13.50 8.72
CA LYS A 302 9.33 -12.46 9.42
C LYS A 302 8.45 -11.27 9.78
N THR A 303 7.60 -10.81 8.87
CA THR A 303 6.66 -9.70 9.13
C THR A 303 5.74 -10.03 10.30
N TYR A 304 5.14 -11.23 10.35
CA TYR A 304 4.26 -11.62 11.45
C TYR A 304 4.99 -11.80 12.79
N LYS A 305 6.24 -12.30 12.77
CA LYS A 305 7.08 -12.35 13.97
C LYS A 305 7.34 -10.96 14.54
N ILE A 306 7.71 -10.01 13.68
CA ILE A 306 7.92 -8.61 14.09
C ILE A 306 6.62 -7.99 14.61
N GLN A 307 5.47 -8.26 13.99
CA GLN A 307 4.16 -7.80 14.47
C GLN A 307 3.84 -8.34 15.88
N SER A 308 4.21 -9.58 16.18
CA SER A 308 4.11 -10.15 17.53
C SER A 308 4.99 -9.39 18.55
N GLU A 309 6.22 -9.04 18.15
CA GLU A 309 7.11 -8.24 19.00
C GLU A 309 6.57 -6.82 19.23
N ILE A 310 5.97 -6.20 18.20
CA ILE A 310 5.26 -4.91 18.31
C ILE A 310 4.12 -5.03 19.34
N GLY A 311 3.35 -6.11 19.31
CA GLY A 311 2.29 -6.37 20.28
C GLY A 311 2.82 -6.37 21.73
N ARG A 312 3.93 -7.07 21.97
CA ARG A 312 4.58 -7.11 23.30
C ARG A 312 5.09 -5.72 23.74
N GLU A 313 5.69 -4.95 22.85
CA GLU A 313 6.13 -3.58 23.19
C GLU A 313 4.92 -2.66 23.44
N ARG A 314 3.82 -2.79 22.70
CA ARG A 314 2.57 -2.05 22.97
C ARG A 314 1.99 -2.38 24.34
N ALA A 315 2.03 -3.65 24.77
CA ALA A 315 1.61 -4.03 26.13
C ALA A 315 2.47 -3.37 27.21
N LYS A 316 3.77 -3.16 26.96
CA LYS A 316 4.63 -2.37 27.87
C LYS A 316 4.25 -0.87 27.88
N MET A 317 3.84 -0.31 26.72
CA MET A 317 3.33 1.06 26.66
C MET A 317 2.06 1.25 27.50
N GLU A 318 1.14 0.29 27.46
CA GLU A 318 -0.06 0.35 28.32
C GLU A 318 0.28 0.38 29.80
N LYS A 319 1.29 -0.40 30.23
CA LYS A 319 1.79 -0.35 31.60
C LYS A 319 2.30 1.04 32.00
N SER A 320 2.88 1.79 31.07
CA SER A 320 3.45 3.11 31.35
C SER A 320 2.41 4.16 31.73
N LYS A 321 1.14 3.98 31.37
CA LYS A 321 0.03 4.89 31.74
C LYS A 321 -0.19 4.98 33.25
N PHE A 322 0.17 3.93 33.99
CA PHE A 322 0.05 3.83 35.43
C PHE A 322 1.28 4.31 36.19
N LEU A 323 2.31 4.77 35.48
CA LEU A 323 3.55 5.26 36.05
C LEU A 323 3.59 6.80 36.05
N PRO A 324 4.28 7.41 37.03
CA PRO A 324 4.37 8.87 37.08
C PRO A 324 5.12 9.44 35.88
N LYS A 325 4.74 10.65 35.51
CA LYS A 325 5.44 11.52 34.55
C LYS A 325 6.13 12.62 35.30
N ALA A 326 7.39 12.88 34.99
CA ALA A 326 8.16 13.96 35.58
C ALA A 326 8.87 14.75 34.46
N GLY A 327 8.93 16.05 34.66
CA GLY A 327 9.58 16.94 33.73
C GLY A 327 9.87 18.31 34.30
N VAL A 328 10.50 19.14 33.50
CA VAL A 328 10.79 20.54 33.79
C VAL A 328 10.13 21.41 32.73
N TYR A 329 9.71 22.60 33.15
CA TYR A 329 9.13 23.54 32.22
C TYR A 329 9.62 24.96 32.56
N THR A 330 9.61 25.82 31.56
CA THR A 330 9.77 27.26 31.71
C THR A 330 8.87 27.97 30.74
N GLU A 331 8.24 29.05 31.18
CA GLU A 331 7.36 29.88 30.39
C GLU A 331 7.73 31.36 30.58
N ALA A 332 7.85 32.05 29.46
CA ALA A 332 7.96 33.51 29.46
C ALA A 332 6.61 34.10 29.04
N TYR A 333 6.14 35.07 29.76
CA TYR A 333 4.88 35.76 29.51
C TYR A 333 5.11 37.19 29.07
N ALA A 334 4.32 37.65 28.12
CA ALA A 334 4.18 39.06 27.77
C ALA A 334 2.71 39.45 27.94
N TYR A 335 2.48 40.47 28.76
CA TYR A 335 1.15 41.00 29.01
C TYR A 335 1.06 42.40 28.42
N ALA A 336 0.01 42.65 27.63
CA ALA A 336 -0.28 43.96 27.04
C ALA A 336 -1.76 44.31 27.26
N GLY A 337 -2.06 45.59 27.28
CA GLY A 337 -3.43 46.15 27.36
C GLY A 337 -3.35 47.67 27.41
N ASP A 338 -4.46 48.31 27.75
CA ASP A 338 -4.62 49.75 27.65
C ASP A 338 -3.67 50.56 28.55
N ARG A 339 -3.12 49.96 29.62
CA ARG A 339 -2.33 50.67 30.62
C ARG A 339 -0.82 50.48 30.45
N ASN A 340 -0.36 49.25 30.16
CA ASN A 340 1.09 48.95 30.19
C ASN A 340 1.40 47.67 29.44
N PHE A 341 2.68 47.48 29.10
CA PHE A 341 3.28 46.22 28.67
C PHE A 341 4.27 45.75 29.73
N ALA A 342 4.16 44.48 30.11
CA ALA A 342 5.07 43.90 31.10
C ALA A 342 5.39 42.43 30.77
N SER A 343 6.54 41.95 31.18
CA SER A 343 6.98 40.58 31.05
C SER A 343 7.15 39.91 32.41
N SER A 344 6.97 38.60 32.42
CA SER A 344 7.26 37.76 33.59
C SER A 344 7.71 36.37 33.14
N TYR A 345 8.19 35.55 34.02
CA TYR A 345 8.54 34.17 33.73
C TYR A 345 8.07 33.23 34.83
N ASN A 346 7.89 31.98 34.49
CA ASN A 346 7.66 30.87 35.41
C ASN A 346 8.58 29.71 35.03
N ALA A 347 9.20 29.06 35.99
CA ALA A 347 10.00 27.87 35.77
C ALA A 347 9.78 26.91 36.93
N GLY A 348 9.69 25.64 36.62
CA GLY A 348 9.39 24.64 37.64
C GLY A 348 9.63 23.21 37.18
N VAL A 349 9.39 22.30 38.08
CA VAL A 349 9.35 20.86 37.87
C VAL A 349 7.92 20.40 38.09
N TYR A 350 7.52 19.37 37.37
CA TYR A 350 6.23 18.74 37.59
C TYR A 350 6.38 17.23 37.77
N LEU A 351 5.52 16.69 38.61
CA LEU A 351 5.28 15.26 38.78
C LEU A 351 3.79 15.04 38.64
N GLN A 352 3.40 14.28 37.63
CA GLN A 352 2.00 13.97 37.33
C GLN A 352 1.80 12.48 37.31
N MET A 353 0.74 12.00 37.93
CA MET A 353 0.34 10.60 37.93
C MET A 353 -1.17 10.49 37.85
N ASN A 354 -1.68 9.67 36.95
CA ASN A 354 -3.10 9.33 36.89
C ASN A 354 -3.38 8.28 37.96
N LEU A 355 -4.08 8.68 39.04
CA LEU A 355 -4.43 7.76 40.14
C LEU A 355 -5.56 6.82 39.78
N LEU A 356 -6.55 7.30 39.02
CA LEU A 356 -7.69 6.52 38.53
C LEU A 356 -8.18 7.12 37.20
N ASN A 357 -8.11 6.32 36.18
CA ASN A 357 -8.80 6.59 34.91
C ASN A 357 -9.63 5.35 34.57
N PRO A 358 -10.96 5.37 34.61
CA PRO A 358 -11.80 4.20 34.33
C PRO A 358 -11.53 3.58 32.96
N THR A 359 -11.13 4.37 31.95
CA THR A 359 -10.84 3.88 30.60
C THR A 359 -9.55 3.05 30.51
N ASP A 360 -8.64 3.19 31.49
CA ASP A 360 -7.38 2.46 31.52
C ASP A 360 -7.50 1.13 32.32
N ILE A 361 -8.64 0.90 33.00
CA ILE A 361 -8.87 -0.33 33.78
C ILE A 361 -8.91 -1.52 32.79
N GLY A 362 -7.94 -2.42 32.93
CA GLY A 362 -7.85 -3.63 32.10
C GLY A 362 -7.09 -3.43 30.78
N SER A 363 -6.72 -2.20 30.38
CA SER A 363 -6.02 -1.93 29.11
C SER A 363 -4.71 -2.71 28.98
N LYS A 364 -3.95 -2.87 30.05
CA LYS A 364 -2.74 -3.70 30.04
C LYS A 364 -3.08 -5.19 29.78
N LYS A 365 -4.11 -5.73 30.43
CA LYS A 365 -4.53 -7.12 30.24
C LYS A 365 -5.02 -7.35 28.80
N GLU A 366 -5.78 -6.42 28.27
CA GLU A 366 -6.22 -6.44 26.86
C GLU A 366 -5.01 -6.46 25.92
N ALA A 367 -4.03 -5.57 26.12
CA ALA A 367 -2.83 -5.49 25.29
C ALA A 367 -1.97 -6.77 25.42
N ASP A 368 -1.87 -7.38 26.59
CA ASP A 368 -1.19 -8.68 26.78
C ASP A 368 -1.90 -9.78 25.97
N ILE A 369 -3.23 -9.86 26.03
CA ILE A 369 -4.01 -10.84 25.24
C ILE A 369 -3.84 -10.64 23.74
N LEU A 370 -3.84 -9.37 23.27
CA LEU A 370 -3.60 -9.04 21.86
C LEU A 370 -2.17 -9.40 21.43
N ALA A 371 -1.19 -9.25 22.31
CA ALA A 371 0.19 -9.67 22.04
C ALA A 371 0.31 -11.20 21.92
N ASP A 372 -0.37 -11.95 22.79
CA ASP A 372 -0.41 -13.41 22.72
C ASP A 372 -1.14 -13.90 21.46
N ALA A 373 -2.24 -13.25 21.07
CA ALA A 373 -2.94 -13.52 19.82
C ALA A 373 -2.05 -13.28 18.59
N ALA A 374 -1.28 -12.18 18.60
CA ALA A 374 -0.32 -11.88 17.52
C ALA A 374 0.82 -12.93 17.48
N ALA A 375 1.30 -13.42 18.63
CA ALA A 375 2.31 -14.46 18.71
C ALA A 375 1.77 -15.77 18.13
N THR A 376 0.58 -16.20 18.56
CA THR A 376 -0.08 -17.40 18.04
C THR A 376 -0.28 -17.34 16.52
N ARG A 377 -0.65 -16.16 16.00
CA ARG A 377 -0.79 -15.95 14.55
C ARG A 377 0.53 -16.05 13.82
N ALA A 378 1.62 -15.54 14.40
CA ALA A 378 2.96 -15.65 13.81
C ALA A 378 3.42 -17.11 13.73
N ASP A 379 3.14 -17.91 14.77
CA ASP A 379 3.43 -19.35 14.80
C ASP A 379 2.58 -20.11 13.76
N GLU A 380 1.29 -19.78 13.63
CA GLU A 380 0.40 -20.34 12.61
C GLU A 380 0.94 -20.06 11.19
N ILE A 381 1.29 -18.83 10.88
CA ILE A 381 1.82 -18.46 9.57
C ILE A 381 3.13 -19.19 9.28
N SER A 382 4.03 -19.25 10.26
CA SER A 382 5.29 -19.99 10.12
C SER A 382 5.08 -21.48 9.85
N ALA A 383 4.12 -22.11 10.54
CA ALA A 383 3.76 -23.50 10.31
C ALA A 383 3.13 -23.74 8.93
N LYS A 384 2.22 -22.83 8.51
CA LYS A 384 1.59 -22.89 7.17
C LYS A 384 2.62 -22.74 6.06
N GLU A 385 3.55 -21.79 6.17
CA GLU A 385 4.61 -21.61 5.17
C GLU A 385 5.52 -22.83 5.06
N ASN A 386 5.91 -23.42 6.19
CA ASN A 386 6.67 -24.66 6.19
C ASN A 386 5.93 -25.81 5.50
N SER A 387 4.66 -25.97 5.79
CA SER A 387 3.83 -27.00 5.15
C SER A 387 3.66 -26.76 3.67
N ASN A 388 3.37 -25.51 3.28
CA ASN A 388 3.22 -25.12 1.87
C ASN A 388 4.51 -25.34 1.09
N PHE A 389 5.66 -25.01 1.65
CA PHE A 389 6.96 -25.23 0.99
C PHE A 389 7.19 -26.70 0.69
N ILE A 390 6.95 -27.59 1.67
CA ILE A 390 7.11 -29.04 1.48
C ILE A 390 6.13 -29.54 0.40
N MET A 391 4.87 -29.11 0.46
CA MET A 391 3.88 -29.49 -0.54
C MET A 391 4.22 -28.99 -1.94
N LEU A 392 4.79 -27.78 -2.06
CA LEU A 392 5.22 -27.22 -3.34
C LEU A 392 6.39 -27.98 -3.95
N LEU A 393 7.33 -28.47 -3.15
CA LEU A 393 8.43 -29.32 -3.64
C LEU A 393 7.94 -30.65 -4.19
N GLU A 394 7.01 -31.31 -3.49
CA GLU A 394 6.39 -32.56 -3.95
C GLU A 394 5.55 -32.34 -5.21
N ARG A 395 4.80 -31.24 -5.26
CA ARG A 395 3.99 -30.84 -6.41
C ARG A 395 4.88 -30.53 -7.62
N GLU A 396 6.00 -29.82 -7.40
CA GLU A 396 6.97 -29.52 -8.46
C GLU A 396 7.48 -30.79 -9.13
N ARG A 397 7.90 -31.78 -8.34
CA ARG A 397 8.37 -33.07 -8.85
C ARG A 397 7.30 -33.78 -9.66
N THR A 398 6.08 -33.89 -9.12
CA THR A 398 4.95 -34.53 -9.81
C THR A 398 4.59 -33.83 -11.11
N LEU A 399 4.56 -32.48 -11.10
CA LEU A 399 4.22 -31.70 -12.30
C LEU A 399 5.33 -31.69 -13.34
N SER A 400 6.59 -31.83 -12.95
CA SER A 400 7.72 -32.02 -13.88
C SER A 400 7.54 -33.30 -14.70
N GLU A 401 7.19 -34.41 -14.01
CA GLU A 401 6.91 -35.71 -14.66
C GLU A 401 5.65 -35.62 -15.53
N ASN A 402 4.56 -35.04 -15.02
CA ASN A 402 3.31 -34.89 -15.76
C ASN A 402 3.46 -34.03 -17.02
N ARG A 403 4.25 -32.96 -16.94
CA ARG A 403 4.56 -32.13 -18.11
C ARG A 403 5.34 -32.93 -19.17
N THR A 404 6.35 -33.70 -18.77
CA THR A 404 7.11 -34.56 -19.68
C THR A 404 6.21 -35.57 -20.35
N ASN A 405 5.35 -36.26 -19.60
CA ASN A 405 4.39 -37.22 -20.11
C ASN A 405 3.37 -36.57 -21.08
N SER A 406 2.90 -35.35 -20.78
CA SER A 406 1.98 -34.62 -21.64
C SER A 406 2.62 -34.19 -22.96
N LEU A 407 3.90 -33.77 -22.92
CA LEU A 407 4.67 -33.44 -24.12
C LEU A 407 4.85 -34.68 -25.03
N ASP A 408 5.22 -35.80 -24.45
CA ASP A 408 5.40 -37.05 -25.18
C ASP A 408 4.07 -37.58 -25.70
N SER A 409 3.00 -37.47 -24.92
CA SER A 409 1.64 -37.82 -25.36
C SER A 409 1.23 -36.97 -26.58
N PHE A 410 1.43 -35.66 -26.56
CA PHE A 410 1.14 -34.79 -27.68
C PHE A 410 1.95 -35.19 -28.92
N ARG A 411 3.25 -35.48 -28.78
CA ARG A 411 4.12 -35.93 -29.87
C ARG A 411 3.59 -37.23 -30.50
N ILE A 412 3.25 -38.22 -29.68
CA ILE A 412 2.72 -39.52 -30.14
C ILE A 412 1.38 -39.33 -30.86
N GLN A 413 0.46 -38.54 -30.31
CA GLN A 413 -0.85 -38.26 -30.94
C GLN A 413 -0.68 -37.52 -32.27
N PHE A 414 0.28 -36.61 -32.36
CA PHE A 414 0.57 -35.91 -33.59
C PHE A 414 1.14 -36.83 -34.68
N GLU A 415 2.02 -37.80 -34.34
CA GLU A 415 2.48 -38.83 -35.26
C GLU A 415 1.35 -39.75 -35.69
N GLN A 416 0.48 -40.18 -34.78
CA GLN A 416 -0.70 -40.96 -35.07
C GLN A 416 -1.64 -40.22 -36.04
N LEU A 417 -1.82 -38.91 -35.87
CA LEU A 417 -2.61 -38.09 -36.79
C LEU A 417 -2.05 -38.13 -38.20
N LYS A 418 -0.73 -37.99 -38.37
CA LYS A 418 -0.08 -38.08 -39.70
C LYS A 418 -0.30 -39.45 -40.38
N LEU A 419 -0.21 -40.53 -39.60
CA LEU A 419 -0.52 -41.86 -40.08
C LEU A 419 -1.99 -41.99 -40.51
N SER A 420 -2.91 -41.51 -39.66
CA SER A 420 -4.36 -41.53 -39.94
C SER A 420 -4.70 -40.71 -41.20
N GLN A 421 -4.05 -39.58 -41.41
CA GLN A 421 -4.19 -38.77 -42.64
C GLN A 421 -3.75 -39.54 -43.86
N THR A 422 -2.66 -40.30 -43.79
CA THR A 422 -2.15 -41.12 -44.89
C THR A 422 -3.09 -42.29 -45.18
N LEU A 423 -3.58 -42.97 -44.13
CA LEU A 423 -4.53 -44.08 -44.28
C LEU A 423 -5.86 -43.61 -44.85
N PHE A 424 -6.36 -42.44 -44.44
CA PHE A 424 -7.58 -41.85 -44.98
C PHE A 424 -7.44 -41.51 -46.48
N LYS A 425 -6.31 -40.91 -46.89
CA LYS A 425 -6.02 -40.60 -48.30
C LYS A 425 -5.98 -41.86 -49.19
N ARG A 426 -5.62 -42.99 -48.58
CA ARG A 426 -5.62 -44.30 -49.26
C ARG A 426 -6.97 -45.03 -49.19
N GLY A 427 -7.98 -44.46 -48.53
CA GLY A 427 -9.28 -45.06 -48.33
C GLY A 427 -9.35 -46.19 -47.30
N ASN A 428 -8.30 -46.37 -46.47
CA ASN A 428 -8.19 -47.46 -45.51
C ASN A 428 -8.94 -47.19 -44.19
N ILE A 429 -9.29 -45.94 -43.91
CA ILE A 429 -10.07 -45.55 -42.73
C ILE A 429 -11.18 -44.58 -43.09
N PRO A 430 -12.33 -44.61 -42.39
CA PRO A 430 -13.41 -43.64 -42.59
C PRO A 430 -13.09 -42.26 -42.03
N ALA A 431 -13.76 -41.23 -42.54
CA ALA A 431 -13.59 -39.84 -42.10
C ALA A 431 -13.88 -39.63 -40.61
N ALA A 432 -14.76 -40.42 -40.01
CA ALA A 432 -15.04 -40.37 -38.58
C ALA A 432 -13.81 -40.75 -37.76
N GLN A 433 -13.03 -41.75 -38.16
CA GLN A 433 -11.79 -42.16 -37.48
C GLN A 433 -10.68 -41.11 -37.67
N LEU A 434 -10.63 -40.45 -38.83
CA LEU A 434 -9.73 -39.29 -39.01
C LEU A 434 -10.12 -38.13 -38.08
N ALA A 435 -11.42 -37.81 -37.97
CA ALA A 435 -11.92 -36.79 -37.08
C ALA A 435 -11.54 -37.07 -35.61
N GLU A 436 -11.64 -38.34 -35.19
CA GLU A 436 -11.23 -38.80 -33.88
C GLU A 436 -9.72 -38.56 -33.64
N SER A 437 -8.85 -38.86 -34.62
CA SER A 437 -7.41 -38.63 -34.52
C SER A 437 -7.07 -37.14 -34.37
N PHE A 438 -7.75 -36.26 -35.12
CA PHE A 438 -7.62 -34.81 -34.94
C PHE A 438 -8.08 -34.35 -33.55
N SER A 439 -9.23 -34.88 -33.06
CA SER A 439 -9.75 -34.55 -31.72
C SER A 439 -8.77 -34.94 -30.65
N ARG A 440 -8.24 -36.16 -30.66
CA ARG A 440 -7.25 -36.64 -29.68
C ARG A 440 -5.96 -35.80 -29.68
N THR A 441 -5.50 -35.39 -30.85
CA THR A 441 -4.33 -34.52 -31.00
C THR A 441 -4.58 -33.14 -30.36
N ALA A 442 -5.77 -32.56 -30.60
CA ALA A 442 -6.15 -31.29 -30.02
C ALA A 442 -6.29 -31.36 -28.46
N ASP A 443 -6.88 -32.46 -27.98
CA ASP A 443 -7.02 -32.70 -26.54
C ASP A 443 -5.65 -32.91 -25.87
N ALA A 444 -4.72 -33.61 -26.51
CA ALA A 444 -3.35 -33.78 -26.04
C ALA A 444 -2.57 -32.42 -26.02
N LEU A 445 -2.77 -31.56 -27.03
CA LEU A 445 -2.21 -30.20 -27.02
C LEU A 445 -2.74 -29.38 -25.84
N LYS A 446 -4.04 -29.44 -25.60
CA LYS A 446 -4.66 -28.74 -24.45
C LYS A 446 -4.12 -29.24 -23.10
N ALA A 447 -3.95 -30.56 -22.96
CA ALA A 447 -3.36 -31.16 -21.75
C ALA A 447 -1.89 -30.75 -21.57
N MET A 448 -1.09 -30.69 -22.61
CA MET A 448 0.28 -30.23 -22.63
C MET A 448 0.38 -28.75 -22.19
N ASP A 449 -0.46 -27.87 -22.74
CA ASP A 449 -0.53 -26.46 -22.36
C ASP A 449 -0.87 -26.34 -20.88
N GLY A 450 -1.90 -27.05 -20.41
CA GLY A 450 -2.33 -27.03 -19.02
C GLY A 450 -1.26 -27.48 -18.04
N SER A 451 -0.60 -28.63 -18.30
CA SER A 451 0.47 -29.14 -17.46
C SER A 451 1.70 -28.21 -17.44
N THR A 452 2.03 -27.58 -18.56
CA THR A 452 3.13 -26.62 -18.66
C THR A 452 2.86 -25.35 -17.83
N LEU A 453 1.63 -24.82 -17.90
CA LEU A 453 1.25 -23.62 -17.11
C LEU A 453 1.15 -23.93 -15.62
N GLU A 454 0.68 -25.11 -15.24
CA GLU A 454 0.62 -25.51 -13.83
C GLU A 454 2.01 -25.71 -13.23
N TYR A 455 2.92 -26.31 -14.00
CA TYR A 455 4.32 -26.42 -13.63
C TYR A 455 4.98 -25.03 -13.48
N LEU A 456 4.74 -24.11 -14.43
CA LEU A 456 5.21 -22.73 -14.35
C LEU A 456 4.74 -22.03 -13.05
N ARG A 457 3.46 -22.13 -12.71
CA ARG A 457 2.89 -21.53 -11.49
C ARG A 457 3.55 -22.09 -10.23
N THR A 458 3.72 -23.40 -10.17
CA THR A 458 4.36 -24.04 -9.00
C THR A 458 5.82 -23.61 -8.83
N ARG A 459 6.58 -23.50 -9.93
CA ARG A 459 7.96 -22.98 -9.91
C ARG A 459 8.00 -21.53 -9.49
N ALA A 460 7.05 -20.72 -9.92
CA ALA A 460 6.93 -19.33 -9.54
C ALA A 460 6.59 -19.18 -8.04
N GLU A 461 5.70 -20.02 -7.50
CA GLU A 461 5.37 -20.03 -6.07
C GLU A 461 6.60 -20.38 -5.20
N LEU A 462 7.45 -21.28 -5.66
CA LEU A 462 8.70 -21.64 -4.97
C LEU A 462 9.68 -20.46 -4.85
N THR A 463 9.63 -19.46 -5.73
CA THR A 463 10.49 -18.27 -5.65
C THR A 463 10.23 -17.43 -4.40
N LEU A 464 9.04 -17.52 -3.80
CA LEU A 464 8.72 -16.82 -2.54
C LEU A 464 9.56 -17.35 -1.36
N TYR A 465 10.04 -18.60 -1.47
CA TYR A 465 10.85 -19.30 -0.46
C TYR A 465 12.34 -19.28 -0.76
N ALA A 466 12.78 -18.67 -1.86
CA ALA A 466 14.19 -18.54 -2.18
C ALA A 466 14.89 -17.64 -1.15
N GLU A 467 16.11 -18.00 -0.74
CA GLU A 467 16.95 -17.11 0.05
C GLU A 467 17.25 -15.85 -0.77
N GLU A 468 17.40 -14.71 -0.08
CA GLU A 468 17.91 -13.50 -0.71
C GLU A 468 19.30 -13.81 -1.28
N ASN A 469 19.38 -14.13 -2.54
CA ASN A 469 20.64 -14.00 -3.24
C ASN A 469 20.90 -12.48 -3.30
N HIS A 470 21.67 -11.98 -2.34
CA HIS A 470 22.32 -10.71 -2.46
C HIS A 470 23.04 -10.70 -3.81
N GLU A 471 22.53 -9.87 -4.71
CA GLU A 471 23.26 -9.30 -5.83
C GLU A 471 23.79 -10.28 -6.91
N ARG A 472 22.90 -10.65 -7.83
CA ARG A 472 23.29 -10.66 -9.23
C ARG A 472 22.77 -9.36 -9.88
N SER A 473 23.35 -8.24 -9.50
CA SER A 473 23.17 -6.95 -10.16
C SER A 473 24.31 -6.01 -9.74
N GLU A 474 25.41 -6.12 -10.41
CA GLU A 474 26.24 -4.98 -10.82
C GLU A 474 26.34 -4.97 -12.33
#